data_3fe0af18ffefb4b7b9282902f56c79f2
#
_entry.id   3fe0af18ffefb4b7b9282902f56c79f2
#
_cell.length_a   1.000
_cell.length_b   1.000
_cell.length_c   1.000
_cell.angle_alpha   90.00
_cell.angle_beta   90.00
_cell.angle_gamma   90.00
#
_symmetry.space_group_name_H-M   'P 1'
#
loop_
_entity.id
_entity.type
_entity.pdbx_description
1 polymer ?
#
loop_
_entity_poly.entity_id
_entity_poly.type
_entity_poly.pdbx_seq_one_letter_code
_entity_poly.pdbx_strand_id
1 'polypeptide(L)'
;MWTRFKRLFWQWGVVLIAAPSIAALVVVMRLLGLLQPLEWAMLDQYFCWRPPEPADPRIVLVRITEDDIAQYDWPLSDAVLANIITTLNQQNPRAIGLDLYRNLPVEPGSEKLIQTFKSTPYLIGIEKVVGWIDTKPIAPATTLRELGQVGSNDAIQDADGRIRRGLLYLDDPQGNSVLSLAFRLALLYLGPENISPQVTETGSIILGKSQFIPFEPNDGAYVRANDQGFQVLINYRGPRSHFRSVTIQQVLNHQVPEEWVRDRIMLIGSTAESIGDYYETPFSSHLEKQLPQLMSGVEIIANLTSQILSGALDGRSTLKVWSEPMEWLWILTWATIGTTVCWQQRSTRRSKKTKWLKTSLTILLAGGILILISYLAFLRSWWIPVVPPLLALFGSA
;
A
#
# COMPACT_ATOMS: atom_id res chain seq x y z
N MET A 1 0.38 -34.78 47.07
CA MET A 1 0.41 -34.27 45.69
C MET A 1 -0.86 -33.48 45.28
N TRP A 2 -2.04 -34.04 45.51
CA TRP A 2 -3.36 -33.47 45.17
C TRP A 2 -3.67 -32.10 45.83
N THR A 3 -3.28 -31.88 47.07
CA THR A 3 -3.47 -30.64 47.81
C THR A 3 -2.56 -29.50 47.30
N ARG A 4 -1.33 -29.79 46.83
CA ARG A 4 -0.46 -28.82 46.14
C ARG A 4 -1.00 -28.45 44.80
N PHE A 5 -1.55 -29.42 44.05
CA PHE A 5 -2.17 -29.18 42.73
C PHE A 5 -3.43 -28.32 42.86
N LYS A 6 -4.33 -28.61 43.81
CA LYS A 6 -5.49 -27.75 44.12
C LYS A 6 -5.08 -26.32 44.51
N ARG A 7 -4.04 -26.16 45.33
CA ARG A 7 -3.55 -24.85 45.78
C ARG A 7 -2.94 -24.03 44.59
N LEU A 8 -2.19 -24.69 43.72
CA LEU A 8 -1.69 -24.11 42.48
C LEU A 8 -2.86 -23.72 41.55
N PHE A 9 -3.81 -24.59 41.33
CA PHE A 9 -4.97 -24.36 40.48
C PHE A 9 -5.83 -23.18 40.99
N TRP A 10 -6.06 -23.08 42.28
CA TRP A 10 -6.74 -21.94 42.91
C TRP A 10 -5.90 -20.66 42.84
N GLN A 11 -4.62 -20.74 42.92
CA GLN A 11 -3.71 -19.60 42.82
C GLN A 11 -3.64 -19.04 41.40
N TRP A 12 -3.68 -19.90 40.37
CA TRP A 12 -3.69 -19.53 38.96
C TRP A 12 -5.11 -19.33 38.38
N GLY A 13 -6.15 -19.67 39.13
CA GLY A 13 -7.54 -19.59 38.70
C GLY A 13 -7.94 -18.18 38.21
N VAL A 14 -7.41 -17.15 38.85
CA VAL A 14 -7.64 -15.76 38.44
C VAL A 14 -7.02 -15.49 37.05
N VAL A 15 -5.80 -15.96 36.81
CA VAL A 15 -5.12 -15.82 35.52
C VAL A 15 -5.84 -16.62 34.42
N LEU A 16 -6.21 -17.86 34.75
CA LEU A 16 -6.89 -18.78 33.81
C LEU A 16 -8.30 -18.34 33.42
N ILE A 17 -8.95 -17.49 34.20
CA ILE A 17 -10.28 -16.95 33.88
C ILE A 17 -10.15 -15.54 33.31
N ALA A 18 -9.38 -14.65 33.96
CA ALA A 18 -9.28 -13.26 33.58
C ALA A 18 -8.62 -13.05 32.21
N ALA A 19 -7.50 -13.73 31.93
CA ALA A 19 -6.80 -13.56 30.67
C ALA A 19 -7.66 -13.96 29.45
N PRO A 20 -8.31 -15.13 29.40
CA PRO A 20 -9.20 -15.48 28.30
C PRO A 20 -10.43 -14.56 28.20
N SER A 21 -10.99 -14.12 29.33
CA SER A 21 -12.15 -13.22 29.30
C SER A 21 -11.82 -11.85 28.69
N ILE A 22 -10.67 -11.28 29.07
CA ILE A 22 -10.19 -10.01 28.50
C ILE A 22 -9.80 -10.19 27.05
N ALA A 23 -9.09 -11.26 26.72
CA ALA A 23 -8.74 -11.57 25.32
C ALA A 23 -10.00 -11.73 24.47
N ALA A 24 -11.01 -12.46 24.95
CA ALA A 24 -12.29 -12.61 24.25
C ALA A 24 -13.00 -11.27 24.03
N LEU A 25 -13.03 -10.41 25.05
CA LEU A 25 -13.60 -9.06 24.91
C LEU A 25 -12.89 -8.25 23.84
N VAL A 26 -11.55 -8.25 23.85
CA VAL A 26 -10.73 -7.51 22.86
C VAL A 26 -10.91 -8.10 21.46
N VAL A 27 -10.99 -9.42 21.31
CA VAL A 27 -11.28 -10.08 20.02
C VAL A 27 -12.68 -9.66 19.53
N VAL A 28 -13.69 -9.61 20.40
CA VAL A 28 -15.02 -9.13 20.01
C VAL A 28 -14.96 -7.66 19.53
N MET A 29 -14.25 -6.77 20.25
CA MET A 29 -14.07 -5.39 19.82
C MET A 29 -13.38 -5.30 18.44
N ARG A 30 -12.39 -6.16 18.18
CA ARG A 30 -11.72 -6.24 16.88
C ARG A 30 -12.69 -6.69 15.79
N LEU A 31 -13.44 -7.77 16.00
CA LEU A 31 -14.42 -8.30 15.04
C LEU A 31 -15.57 -7.32 14.74
N LEU A 32 -15.87 -6.42 15.67
CA LEU A 32 -16.82 -5.32 15.46
C LEU A 32 -16.21 -4.12 14.72
N GLY A 33 -14.90 -4.13 14.41
CA GLY A 33 -14.22 -3.05 13.72
C GLY A 33 -13.87 -1.83 14.60
N LEU A 34 -14.13 -1.89 15.91
CA LEU A 34 -13.89 -0.76 16.82
C LEU A 34 -12.41 -0.37 16.94
N LEU A 35 -11.52 -1.31 16.70
CA LEU A 35 -10.08 -1.11 16.82
C LEU A 35 -9.40 -0.81 15.48
N GLN A 36 -10.10 -0.97 14.36
CA GLN A 36 -9.57 -0.80 13.01
C GLN A 36 -8.92 0.58 12.77
N PRO A 37 -9.54 1.73 13.11
CA PRO A 37 -8.90 3.03 12.88
C PRO A 37 -7.60 3.21 13.67
N LEU A 38 -7.51 2.65 14.88
CA LEU A 38 -6.32 2.74 15.71
C LEU A 38 -5.19 1.86 15.16
N GLU A 39 -5.51 0.68 14.66
CA GLU A 39 -4.53 -0.21 14.00
C GLU A 39 -4.02 0.39 12.69
N TRP A 40 -4.89 1.01 11.89
CA TRP A 40 -4.48 1.74 10.71
C TRP A 40 -3.53 2.90 11.05
N ALA A 41 -3.82 3.66 12.11
CA ALA A 41 -2.94 4.72 12.57
C ALA A 41 -1.57 4.19 13.02
N MET A 42 -1.52 3.00 13.64
CA MET A 42 -0.24 2.35 13.99
C MET A 42 0.52 1.86 12.75
N LEU A 43 -0.15 1.30 11.75
CA LEU A 43 0.46 0.92 10.48
C LEU A 43 1.08 2.15 9.79
N ASP A 44 0.31 3.24 9.71
CA ASP A 44 0.78 4.50 9.11
C ASP A 44 1.99 5.05 9.86
N GLN A 45 1.95 4.99 11.20
CA GLN A 45 3.08 5.42 12.02
C GLN A 45 4.33 4.56 11.78
N TYR A 46 4.18 3.26 11.52
CA TYR A 46 5.29 2.39 11.17
C TYR A 46 5.91 2.74 9.82
N PHE A 47 5.11 3.14 8.83
CA PHE A 47 5.64 3.68 7.58
C PHE A 47 6.42 4.98 7.81
N CYS A 48 5.93 5.88 8.67
CA CYS A 48 6.63 7.12 9.00
C CYS A 48 7.95 6.88 9.76
N TRP A 49 7.99 5.88 10.65
CA TRP A 49 9.22 5.54 11.40
C TRP A 49 10.23 4.75 10.57
N ARG A 50 9.78 4.01 9.56
CA ARG A 50 10.66 3.25 8.70
C ARG A 50 11.54 4.19 7.87
N PRO A 51 12.88 4.01 7.89
CA PRO A 51 13.74 4.74 6.97
C PRO A 51 13.30 4.51 5.51
N PRO A 52 13.23 5.56 4.67
CA PRO A 52 12.90 5.40 3.26
C PRO A 52 13.86 4.41 2.58
N GLU A 53 13.31 3.49 1.80
CA GLU A 53 14.13 2.61 0.97
C GLU A 53 14.71 3.40 -0.22
N PRO A 54 15.83 2.99 -0.82
CA PRO A 54 16.33 3.65 -2.03
C PRO A 54 15.26 3.69 -3.12
N ALA A 55 15.17 4.81 -3.85
CA ALA A 55 14.27 4.94 -4.99
C ALA A 55 14.54 3.81 -6.00
N ASP A 56 13.50 3.25 -6.60
CA ASP A 56 13.65 2.22 -7.62
C ASP A 56 14.23 2.83 -8.90
N PRO A 57 15.45 2.46 -9.31
CA PRO A 57 16.10 3.06 -10.46
C PRO A 57 15.44 2.68 -11.80
N ARG A 58 14.54 1.69 -11.80
CA ARG A 58 13.83 1.20 -12.98
C ARG A 58 12.66 2.10 -13.39
N ILE A 59 12.24 3.03 -12.50
CA ILE A 59 11.06 3.88 -12.70
C ILE A 59 11.49 5.35 -12.66
N VAL A 60 11.07 6.09 -13.65
CA VAL A 60 11.27 7.55 -13.72
C VAL A 60 9.91 8.20 -13.98
N LEU A 61 9.57 9.19 -13.15
CA LEU A 61 8.35 9.97 -13.31
C LEU A 61 8.59 11.11 -14.29
N VAL A 62 7.72 11.24 -15.27
CA VAL A 62 7.63 12.40 -16.17
C VAL A 62 6.47 13.24 -15.68
N ARG A 63 6.80 14.25 -14.87
CA ARG A 63 5.83 15.05 -14.15
C ARG A 63 5.29 16.19 -14.99
N ILE A 64 3.99 16.38 -14.93
CA ILE A 64 3.33 17.62 -15.38
C ILE A 64 3.16 18.49 -14.14
N THR A 65 3.86 19.62 -14.13
CA THR A 65 3.92 20.55 -12.98
C THR A 65 3.01 21.76 -13.20
N GLU A 66 2.85 22.62 -12.21
CA GLU A 66 2.14 23.91 -12.37
C GLU A 66 2.76 24.80 -13.46
N ASP A 67 4.09 24.83 -13.53
CA ASP A 67 4.81 25.60 -14.56
C ASP A 67 4.52 25.06 -15.96
N ASP A 68 4.43 23.74 -16.10
CA ASP A 68 4.07 23.10 -17.38
C ASP A 68 2.63 23.43 -17.78
N ILE A 69 1.68 23.45 -16.81
CA ILE A 69 0.29 23.86 -17.06
C ILE A 69 0.21 25.32 -17.48
N ALA A 70 0.96 26.20 -16.82
CA ALA A 70 1.01 27.63 -17.21
C ALA A 70 1.60 27.85 -18.61
N GLN A 71 2.48 26.96 -19.09
CA GLN A 71 3.14 27.09 -20.39
C GLN A 71 2.37 26.39 -21.52
N TYR A 72 1.74 25.25 -21.27
CA TYR A 72 1.15 24.40 -22.32
C TYR A 72 -0.37 24.27 -22.23
N ASP A 73 -1.00 24.95 -21.27
CA ASP A 73 -2.41 24.84 -20.90
C ASP A 73 -2.81 23.45 -20.34
N TRP A 74 -4.00 23.38 -19.77
CA TRP A 74 -4.58 22.12 -19.31
C TRP A 74 -6.03 21.98 -19.82
N PRO A 75 -6.40 20.81 -20.34
CA PRO A 75 -5.56 19.62 -20.57
C PRO A 75 -4.53 19.82 -21.68
N LEU A 76 -3.34 19.22 -21.54
CA LEU A 76 -2.29 19.28 -22.56
C LEU A 76 -2.83 18.91 -23.94
N SER A 77 -2.45 19.66 -25.00
CA SER A 77 -2.85 19.28 -26.35
C SER A 77 -2.25 17.95 -26.79
N ASP A 78 -2.94 17.26 -27.70
CA ASP A 78 -2.50 16.00 -28.26
C ASP A 78 -1.15 16.13 -28.99
N ALA A 79 -0.87 17.30 -29.57
CA ALA A 79 0.44 17.61 -30.19
C ALA A 79 1.57 17.60 -29.17
N VAL A 80 1.38 18.24 -28.02
CA VAL A 80 2.37 18.27 -26.94
C VAL A 80 2.60 16.84 -26.38
N LEU A 81 1.53 16.12 -26.14
CA LEU A 81 1.63 14.74 -25.62
C LEU A 81 2.31 13.81 -26.63
N ALA A 82 1.98 13.89 -27.91
CA ALA A 82 2.66 13.14 -28.96
C ALA A 82 4.16 13.44 -29.04
N ASN A 83 4.55 14.71 -28.86
CA ASN A 83 5.97 15.11 -28.83
C ASN A 83 6.69 14.51 -27.63
N ILE A 84 6.10 14.55 -26.42
CA ILE A 84 6.67 13.94 -25.21
C ILE A 84 6.92 12.46 -25.44
N ILE A 85 5.88 11.72 -25.88
CA ILE A 85 5.98 10.27 -26.12
C ILE A 85 7.02 9.96 -27.20
N THR A 86 7.04 10.71 -28.30
CA THR A 86 8.01 10.52 -29.38
C THR A 86 9.45 10.75 -28.89
N THR A 87 9.68 11.82 -28.12
CA THR A 87 11.02 12.13 -27.57
C THR A 87 11.50 11.04 -26.63
N LEU A 88 10.63 10.53 -25.75
CA LEU A 88 10.98 9.40 -24.89
C LEU A 88 11.24 8.12 -25.69
N ASN A 89 10.41 7.84 -26.68
CA ASN A 89 10.51 6.65 -27.54
C ASN A 89 11.84 6.57 -28.27
N GLN A 90 12.43 7.69 -28.69
CA GLN A 90 13.75 7.76 -29.34
C GLN A 90 14.89 7.25 -28.44
N GLN A 91 14.71 7.24 -27.13
CA GLN A 91 15.70 6.80 -26.16
C GLN A 91 15.46 5.36 -25.65
N ASN A 92 14.56 4.60 -26.30
CA ASN A 92 14.30 3.20 -26.04
C ASN A 92 13.90 2.90 -24.56
N PRO A 93 12.84 3.48 -24.03
CA PRO A 93 12.31 3.07 -22.73
C PRO A 93 11.75 1.64 -22.81
N ARG A 94 11.71 0.95 -21.69
CA ARG A 94 11.18 -0.41 -21.62
C ARG A 94 9.66 -0.45 -21.59
N ALA A 95 9.05 0.56 -21.00
CA ALA A 95 7.62 0.81 -21.04
C ALA A 95 7.33 2.31 -20.79
N ILE A 96 6.22 2.78 -21.33
CA ILE A 96 5.67 4.12 -21.06
C ILE A 96 4.28 3.95 -20.46
N GLY A 97 4.06 4.46 -19.26
CA GLY A 97 2.73 4.58 -18.64
C GLY A 97 2.21 5.99 -18.83
N LEU A 98 1.02 6.11 -19.34
CA LEU A 98 0.33 7.37 -19.52
C LEU A 98 -0.85 7.45 -18.54
N ASP A 99 -0.63 8.09 -17.39
CA ASP A 99 -1.64 8.32 -16.35
C ASP A 99 -2.42 9.60 -16.62
N LEU A 100 -3.00 9.67 -17.83
CA LEU A 100 -3.85 10.76 -18.29
C LEU A 100 -5.01 10.20 -19.11
N TYR A 101 -6.23 10.60 -18.80
CA TYR A 101 -7.40 10.24 -19.60
C TYR A 101 -7.35 10.95 -20.97
N ARG A 102 -7.54 10.19 -22.05
CA ARG A 102 -7.56 10.65 -23.44
C ARG A 102 -8.71 10.03 -24.23
N ASN A 103 -9.86 9.92 -23.58
CA ASN A 103 -11.09 9.44 -24.21
C ASN A 103 -11.67 10.47 -25.22
N LEU A 104 -11.30 11.73 -25.12
CA LEU A 104 -11.66 12.79 -26.05
C LEU A 104 -10.38 13.46 -26.57
N PRO A 105 -10.37 13.86 -27.87
CA PRO A 105 -9.25 14.60 -28.45
C PRO A 105 -9.10 16.00 -27.82
N VAL A 106 -7.86 16.46 -27.71
CA VAL A 106 -7.50 17.82 -27.27
C VAL A 106 -6.62 18.44 -28.34
N GLU A 107 -7.27 19.13 -29.29
CA GLU A 107 -6.57 19.76 -30.40
C GLU A 107 -5.63 20.92 -29.94
N PRO A 108 -4.54 21.18 -30.68
CA PRO A 108 -4.17 20.53 -31.96
C PRO A 108 -3.44 19.19 -31.76
N GLY A 109 -3.51 18.30 -32.77
CA GLY A 109 -2.58 17.19 -32.92
C GLY A 109 -3.14 15.83 -32.75
N SER A 110 -4.45 15.62 -32.74
CA SER A 110 -5.08 14.31 -32.49
C SER A 110 -4.63 13.22 -33.46
N GLU A 111 -4.51 13.51 -34.76
CA GLU A 111 -4.00 12.52 -35.72
C GLU A 111 -2.55 12.13 -35.42
N LYS A 112 -1.71 13.08 -35.00
CA LYS A 112 -0.32 12.84 -34.62
C LYS A 112 -0.27 11.92 -33.38
N LEU A 113 -1.09 12.19 -32.38
CA LEU A 113 -1.15 11.36 -31.17
C LEU A 113 -1.61 9.93 -31.48
N ILE A 114 -2.62 9.77 -32.35
CA ILE A 114 -3.07 8.45 -32.83
C ILE A 114 -1.92 7.67 -33.50
N GLN A 115 -1.16 8.32 -34.37
CA GLN A 115 0.00 7.68 -35.02
C GLN A 115 1.10 7.34 -34.01
N THR A 116 1.32 8.22 -33.03
CA THR A 116 2.27 7.97 -31.94
C THR A 116 1.87 6.77 -31.12
N PHE A 117 0.61 6.61 -30.77
CA PHE A 117 0.11 5.42 -30.06
C PHE A 117 0.35 4.15 -30.86
N LYS A 118 0.03 4.15 -32.17
CA LYS A 118 0.23 2.99 -33.06
C LYS A 118 1.71 2.61 -33.20
N SER A 119 2.63 3.59 -33.14
CA SER A 119 4.06 3.35 -33.28
C SER A 119 4.78 3.03 -31.96
N THR A 120 4.07 3.02 -30.83
CA THR A 120 4.66 2.81 -29.49
C THR A 120 3.97 1.62 -28.79
N PRO A 121 4.31 0.36 -29.12
CA PRO A 121 3.60 -0.83 -28.64
C PRO A 121 3.75 -1.09 -27.14
N TYR A 122 4.73 -0.51 -26.48
CA TYR A 122 4.97 -0.60 -25.03
C TYR A 122 4.44 0.62 -24.24
N LEU A 123 3.58 1.43 -24.85
CA LEU A 123 2.83 2.47 -24.18
C LEU A 123 1.52 1.89 -23.66
N ILE A 124 1.21 2.15 -22.40
CA ILE A 124 -0.07 1.79 -21.76
C ILE A 124 -0.73 3.07 -21.27
N GLY A 125 -1.94 3.33 -21.76
CA GLY A 125 -2.81 4.39 -21.23
C GLY A 125 -3.79 3.84 -20.18
N ILE A 126 -4.65 4.71 -19.68
CA ILE A 126 -5.56 4.39 -18.59
C ILE A 126 -7.04 4.39 -18.99
N GLU A 127 -7.79 3.59 -18.25
CA GLU A 127 -9.24 3.69 -18.12
C GLU A 127 -9.64 3.61 -16.64
N LYS A 128 -10.83 4.11 -16.32
CA LYS A 128 -11.48 3.88 -15.04
C LYS A 128 -12.62 2.89 -15.25
N VAL A 129 -12.49 1.74 -14.64
CA VAL A 129 -13.40 0.59 -14.84
C VAL A 129 -14.60 0.67 -13.91
N VAL A 130 -14.34 0.94 -12.63
CA VAL A 130 -15.38 1.01 -11.60
C VAL A 130 -15.57 2.45 -11.14
N GLY A 131 -16.77 2.97 -11.28
CA GLY A 131 -17.15 4.23 -10.63
C GLY A 131 -17.36 3.97 -9.13
N TRP A 132 -16.65 4.71 -8.28
CA TRP A 132 -17.01 4.82 -6.86
C TRP A 132 -18.30 5.65 -6.70
N ILE A 133 -18.89 5.67 -5.51
CA ILE A 133 -20.23 6.15 -5.17
C ILE A 133 -20.68 7.41 -5.94
N ASP A 134 -19.75 8.27 -6.40
CA ASP A 134 -20.05 9.48 -7.17
C ASP A 134 -19.25 9.65 -8.46
N THR A 135 -18.50 8.64 -8.91
CA THR A 135 -17.69 8.74 -10.14
C THR A 135 -18.09 7.67 -11.14
N LYS A 136 -18.26 8.08 -12.40
CA LYS A 136 -18.57 7.17 -13.52
C LYS A 136 -17.30 6.53 -14.06
N PRO A 137 -17.40 5.34 -14.68
CA PRO A 137 -16.33 4.78 -15.50
C PRO A 137 -15.89 5.79 -16.57
N ILE A 138 -14.59 5.81 -16.88
CA ILE A 138 -14.01 6.68 -17.90
C ILE A 138 -13.37 5.77 -18.95
N ALA A 139 -13.85 5.88 -20.19
CA ALA A 139 -13.31 5.12 -21.30
C ALA A 139 -11.87 5.54 -21.61
N PRO A 140 -11.01 4.63 -22.08
CA PRO A 140 -9.67 4.98 -22.56
C PRO A 140 -9.73 5.61 -23.95
N ALA A 141 -8.59 6.07 -24.44
CA ALA A 141 -8.45 6.43 -25.86
C ALA A 141 -8.82 5.24 -26.75
N THR A 142 -9.68 5.47 -27.74
CA THR A 142 -10.18 4.40 -28.63
C THR A 142 -9.05 3.61 -29.28
N THR A 143 -8.04 4.32 -29.80
CA THR A 143 -6.86 3.70 -30.41
C THR A 143 -6.11 2.78 -29.44
N LEU A 144 -5.90 3.20 -28.19
CA LEU A 144 -5.21 2.37 -27.19
C LEU A 144 -6.03 1.13 -26.82
N ARG A 145 -7.37 1.25 -26.76
CA ARG A 145 -8.25 0.12 -26.55
C ARG A 145 -8.15 -0.90 -27.68
N GLU A 146 -8.21 -0.44 -28.94
CA GLU A 146 -8.09 -1.30 -30.13
C GLU A 146 -6.73 -2.01 -30.18
N LEU A 147 -5.67 -1.39 -29.71
CA LEU A 147 -4.34 -1.99 -29.62
C LEU A 147 -4.13 -2.88 -28.37
N GLY A 148 -5.10 -2.95 -27.47
CA GLY A 148 -4.95 -3.64 -26.20
C GLY A 148 -3.94 -3.00 -25.24
N GLN A 149 -3.66 -1.72 -25.39
CA GLN A 149 -2.67 -0.93 -24.64
C GLN A 149 -3.31 -0.10 -23.52
N VAL A 150 -4.19 -0.70 -22.74
CA VAL A 150 -4.94 -0.02 -21.67
C VAL A 150 -4.78 -0.76 -20.34
N GLY A 151 -4.63 -0.03 -19.26
CA GLY A 151 -4.68 -0.55 -17.89
C GLY A 151 -5.65 0.25 -17.04
N SER A 152 -6.23 -0.35 -15.99
CA SER A 152 -7.07 0.39 -15.06
C SER A 152 -6.22 1.28 -14.14
N ASN A 153 -6.78 2.45 -13.81
CA ASN A 153 -6.20 3.35 -12.83
C ASN A 153 -7.15 3.50 -11.60
N ASP A 154 -7.97 2.48 -11.37
CA ASP A 154 -8.84 2.45 -10.21
C ASP A 154 -8.01 2.37 -8.93
N ALA A 155 -8.30 3.24 -7.96
CA ALA A 155 -7.64 3.28 -6.66
C ALA A 155 -8.62 2.89 -5.56
N ILE A 156 -8.14 2.18 -4.54
CA ILE A 156 -8.94 1.77 -3.39
C ILE A 156 -8.60 2.68 -2.22
N GLN A 157 -9.55 3.51 -1.83
CA GLN A 157 -9.46 4.29 -0.61
C GLN A 157 -10.12 3.55 0.55
N ASP A 158 -9.45 3.52 1.69
CA ASP A 158 -10.03 3.05 2.94
C ASP A 158 -11.06 4.08 3.47
N ALA A 159 -11.83 3.70 4.48
CA ALA A 159 -12.89 4.56 5.03
C ALA A 159 -12.37 5.89 5.62
N ASP A 160 -11.07 5.99 5.90
CA ASP A 160 -10.41 7.22 6.35
C ASP A 160 -9.80 8.04 5.19
N GLY A 161 -10.08 7.67 3.93
CA GLY A 161 -9.61 8.35 2.72
C GLY A 161 -8.20 7.97 2.27
N ARG A 162 -7.50 7.10 2.99
CA ARG A 162 -6.12 6.72 2.67
C ARG A 162 -6.03 5.54 1.73
N ILE A 163 -5.02 5.56 0.87
CA ILE A 163 -4.70 4.43 -0.02
C ILE A 163 -3.62 3.58 0.65
N ARG A 164 -4.02 2.37 1.10
CA ARG A 164 -3.12 1.34 1.65
C ARG A 164 -3.10 0.07 0.82
N ARG A 165 -4.05 -0.05 -0.12
CA ARG A 165 -4.23 -1.21 -0.99
C ARG A 165 -4.11 -0.80 -2.44
N GLY A 166 -3.52 -1.67 -3.26
CA GLY A 166 -3.40 -1.50 -4.70
C GLY A 166 -4.00 -2.67 -5.44
N LEU A 167 -4.50 -2.43 -6.65
CA LEU A 167 -5.06 -3.44 -7.53
C LEU A 167 -3.99 -3.98 -8.48
N LEU A 168 -3.92 -5.30 -8.64
CA LEU A 168 -3.24 -5.92 -9.77
C LEU A 168 -4.19 -6.05 -10.96
N TYR A 169 -5.43 -6.44 -10.70
CA TYR A 169 -6.52 -6.42 -11.68
C TYR A 169 -7.88 -6.29 -10.96
N LEU A 170 -8.89 -5.93 -11.72
CA LEU A 170 -10.29 -5.93 -11.27
C LEU A 170 -11.17 -6.38 -12.43
N ASP A 171 -12.37 -6.85 -12.11
CA ASP A 171 -13.30 -7.27 -13.14
C ASP A 171 -14.21 -6.10 -13.53
N ASP A 172 -14.44 -5.94 -14.84
CA ASP A 172 -15.39 -4.97 -15.35
C ASP A 172 -16.84 -5.45 -15.10
N PRO A 173 -17.86 -4.62 -15.31
CA PRO A 173 -19.27 -5.04 -15.14
C PRO A 173 -19.70 -6.18 -16.04
N GLN A 174 -18.93 -6.53 -17.06
CA GLN A 174 -19.15 -7.65 -17.97
C GLN A 174 -18.44 -8.94 -17.52
N GLY A 175 -17.63 -8.86 -16.46
CA GLY A 175 -16.88 -9.98 -15.91
C GLY A 175 -15.53 -10.24 -16.58
N ASN A 176 -15.02 -9.28 -17.37
CA ASN A 176 -13.66 -9.38 -17.92
C ASN A 176 -12.64 -8.80 -16.94
N SER A 177 -11.55 -9.51 -16.72
CA SER A 177 -10.47 -9.01 -15.86
C SER A 177 -9.63 -7.95 -16.57
N VAL A 178 -9.60 -6.75 -16.00
CA VAL A 178 -8.82 -5.60 -16.47
C VAL A 178 -7.61 -5.42 -15.57
N LEU A 179 -6.41 -5.55 -16.15
CA LEU A 179 -5.16 -5.37 -15.42
C LEU A 179 -4.95 -3.90 -15.08
N SER A 180 -4.41 -3.61 -13.89
CA SER A 180 -4.04 -2.24 -13.52
C SER A 180 -2.86 -1.72 -14.35
N LEU A 181 -2.76 -0.39 -14.49
CA LEU A 181 -1.61 0.24 -15.14
C LEU A 181 -0.30 -0.22 -14.53
N ALA A 182 -0.21 -0.26 -13.20
CA ALA A 182 0.99 -0.69 -12.49
C ALA A 182 1.39 -2.13 -12.83
N PHE A 183 0.43 -3.04 -12.89
CA PHE A 183 0.71 -4.44 -13.20
C PHE A 183 1.08 -4.62 -14.68
N ARG A 184 0.40 -3.93 -15.60
CA ARG A 184 0.75 -3.96 -17.04
C ARG A 184 2.15 -3.46 -17.32
N LEU A 185 2.55 -2.33 -16.70
CA LEU A 185 3.92 -1.80 -16.83
C LEU A 185 4.96 -2.77 -16.29
N ALA A 186 4.67 -3.40 -15.15
CA ALA A 186 5.55 -4.42 -14.59
C ALA A 186 5.68 -5.64 -15.51
N LEU A 187 4.59 -6.12 -16.12
CA LEU A 187 4.63 -7.25 -17.05
C LEU A 187 5.40 -6.90 -18.33
N LEU A 188 5.25 -5.70 -18.88
CA LEU A 188 6.06 -5.24 -20.01
C LEU A 188 7.55 -5.20 -19.66
N TYR A 189 7.89 -4.75 -18.45
CA TYR A 189 9.27 -4.72 -17.98
C TYR A 189 9.84 -6.13 -17.79
N LEU A 190 9.06 -7.07 -17.28
CA LEU A 190 9.48 -8.43 -16.93
C LEU A 190 9.50 -9.39 -18.14
N GLY A 191 8.75 -9.07 -19.21
CA GLY A 191 8.67 -9.93 -20.40
C GLY A 191 10.03 -10.31 -20.99
N PRO A 192 10.94 -9.36 -21.29
CA PRO A 192 12.29 -9.65 -21.77
C PRO A 192 13.17 -10.47 -20.80
N GLU A 193 12.82 -10.50 -19.50
CA GLU A 193 13.46 -11.36 -18.50
C GLU A 193 12.87 -12.77 -18.46
N ASN A 194 11.90 -13.08 -19.34
CA ASN A 194 11.15 -14.34 -19.37
C ASN A 194 10.39 -14.63 -18.06
N ILE A 195 9.95 -13.60 -17.37
CA ILE A 195 9.16 -13.70 -16.14
C ILE A 195 7.69 -13.42 -16.49
N SER A 196 6.85 -14.42 -16.31
CA SER A 196 5.40 -14.34 -16.53
C SER A 196 4.62 -14.73 -15.29
N PRO A 197 3.41 -14.20 -15.07
CA PRO A 197 2.59 -14.54 -13.93
C PRO A 197 2.09 -15.99 -14.01
N GLN A 198 2.14 -16.69 -12.89
CA GLN A 198 1.59 -18.04 -12.72
C GLN A 198 0.55 -17.99 -11.60
N VAL A 199 -0.68 -18.36 -11.92
CA VAL A 199 -1.76 -18.42 -10.93
C VAL A 199 -1.71 -19.77 -10.23
N THR A 200 -1.69 -19.76 -8.90
CA THR A 200 -1.74 -20.98 -8.09
C THR A 200 -3.17 -21.46 -7.87
N GLU A 201 -3.35 -22.70 -7.40
CA GLU A 201 -4.67 -23.25 -7.03
C GLU A 201 -5.38 -22.42 -5.94
N THR A 202 -4.62 -21.70 -5.11
CA THR A 202 -5.14 -20.81 -4.07
C THR A 202 -5.47 -19.41 -4.57
N GLY A 203 -5.39 -19.15 -5.88
CA GLY A 203 -5.65 -17.85 -6.48
C GLY A 203 -4.51 -16.83 -6.32
N SER A 204 -3.38 -17.20 -5.69
CA SER A 204 -2.22 -16.31 -5.60
C SER A 204 -1.48 -16.22 -6.93
N ILE A 205 -0.75 -15.12 -7.16
CA ILE A 205 0.07 -14.93 -8.36
C ILE A 205 1.54 -15.08 -7.99
N ILE A 206 2.22 -16.08 -8.56
CA ILE A 206 3.67 -16.19 -8.52
C ILE A 206 4.24 -15.39 -9.67
N LEU A 207 5.16 -14.48 -9.38
CA LEU A 207 5.85 -13.66 -10.37
C LEU A 207 7.33 -13.58 -10.01
N GLY A 208 8.17 -14.27 -10.76
CA GLY A 208 9.60 -14.38 -10.46
C GLY A 208 9.87 -14.91 -9.05
N LYS A 209 10.53 -14.11 -8.21
CA LYS A 209 10.90 -14.50 -6.83
C LYS A 209 9.82 -14.28 -5.79
N SER A 210 8.70 -13.64 -6.13
CA SER A 210 7.63 -13.29 -5.19
C SER A 210 6.32 -13.98 -5.50
N GLN A 211 5.56 -14.23 -4.43
CA GLN A 211 4.17 -14.62 -4.48
C GLN A 211 3.32 -13.46 -3.97
N PHE A 212 2.36 -13.02 -4.79
CA PHE A 212 1.34 -12.05 -4.43
C PHE A 212 0.11 -12.82 -3.98
N ILE A 213 -0.28 -12.60 -2.74
CA ILE A 213 -1.46 -13.22 -2.12
C ILE A 213 -2.58 -12.20 -2.22
N PRO A 214 -3.78 -12.58 -2.68
CA PRO A 214 -4.90 -11.66 -2.71
C PRO A 214 -5.29 -11.24 -1.30
N PHE A 215 -5.64 -9.97 -1.14
CA PHE A 215 -6.16 -9.42 0.10
C PHE A 215 -7.51 -10.05 0.43
N GLU A 216 -7.70 -10.45 1.68
CA GLU A 216 -8.95 -10.97 2.20
C GLU A 216 -9.68 -9.91 3.07
N PRO A 217 -11.03 -9.96 3.17
CA PRO A 217 -11.83 -8.92 3.85
C PRO A 217 -11.46 -8.63 5.31
N ASN A 218 -10.81 -9.58 5.98
CA ASN A 218 -10.43 -9.47 7.39
C ASN A 218 -8.91 -9.47 7.60
N ASP A 219 -8.11 -9.24 6.56
CA ASP A 219 -6.66 -9.19 6.65
C ASP A 219 -6.17 -8.06 7.57
N GLY A 220 -5.22 -8.38 8.45
CA GLY A 220 -4.67 -7.41 9.39
C GLY A 220 -5.74 -6.81 10.28
N ALA A 221 -5.90 -5.48 10.23
CA ALA A 221 -6.91 -4.79 11.02
C ALA A 221 -8.25 -4.59 10.30
N TYR A 222 -8.36 -4.99 9.06
CA TYR A 222 -9.59 -4.82 8.29
C TYR A 222 -10.72 -5.71 8.83
N VAL A 223 -11.95 -5.22 8.70
CA VAL A 223 -13.17 -5.95 9.07
C VAL A 223 -14.20 -5.79 7.96
N ARG A 224 -14.49 -6.88 7.27
CA ARG A 224 -15.44 -6.94 6.14
C ARG A 224 -15.14 -5.90 5.07
N ALA A 225 -13.86 -5.68 4.78
CA ALA A 225 -13.45 -4.78 3.72
C ALA A 225 -13.88 -5.32 2.35
N ASN A 226 -14.07 -4.42 1.37
CA ASN A 226 -14.30 -4.83 0.00
C ASN A 226 -13.00 -5.45 -0.56
N ASP A 227 -13.09 -6.67 -1.08
CA ASP A 227 -11.99 -7.47 -1.65
C ASP A 227 -12.17 -7.69 -3.17
N GLN A 228 -13.05 -6.93 -3.83
CA GLN A 228 -13.27 -7.07 -5.28
C GLN A 228 -11.99 -6.82 -6.06
N GLY A 229 -11.73 -7.68 -7.05
CA GLY A 229 -10.51 -7.72 -7.83
C GLY A 229 -9.35 -8.34 -7.05
N PHE A 230 -8.17 -8.32 -7.62
CA PHE A 230 -6.96 -8.79 -6.95
C PHE A 230 -6.25 -7.62 -6.28
N GLN A 231 -6.50 -7.45 -4.99
CA GLN A 231 -5.90 -6.40 -4.17
C GLN A 231 -4.66 -6.91 -3.43
N VAL A 232 -3.73 -6.01 -3.18
CA VAL A 232 -2.55 -6.26 -2.33
C VAL A 232 -2.31 -5.06 -1.41
N LEU A 233 -1.78 -5.29 -0.22
CA LEU A 233 -1.30 -4.21 0.64
C LEU A 233 -0.08 -3.56 -0.01
N ILE A 234 -0.09 -2.24 -0.14
CA ILE A 234 1.04 -1.50 -0.71
C ILE A 234 2.15 -1.38 0.33
N ASN A 235 3.30 -1.93 0.01
CA ASN A 235 4.53 -1.74 0.77
C ASN A 235 5.29 -0.53 0.20
N TYR A 236 4.85 0.68 0.54
CA TYR A 236 5.44 1.92 0.05
C TYR A 236 6.96 1.97 0.27
N ARG A 237 7.73 2.52 -0.68
CA ARG A 237 9.18 2.72 -0.53
C ARG A 237 9.54 3.96 0.27
N GLY A 238 8.77 5.02 0.11
CA GLY A 238 9.03 6.30 0.73
C GLY A 238 7.88 7.29 0.53
N PRO A 239 8.00 8.50 1.09
CA PRO A 239 7.00 9.54 0.99
C PRO A 239 6.92 10.18 -0.42
N ARG A 240 6.13 11.25 -0.55
CA ARG A 240 6.04 12.09 -1.76
C ARG A 240 7.43 12.47 -2.29
N SER A 241 7.57 12.57 -3.60
CA SER A 241 8.81 12.95 -4.31
C SER A 241 9.99 11.98 -4.10
N HIS A 242 9.70 10.74 -3.77
CA HIS A 242 10.73 9.73 -3.52
C HIS A 242 11.37 9.17 -4.80
N PHE A 243 10.61 9.06 -5.88
CA PHE A 243 11.09 8.53 -7.15
C PHE A 243 11.89 9.57 -7.94
N ARG A 244 12.85 9.08 -8.76
CA ARG A 244 13.51 9.92 -9.75
C ARG A 244 12.46 10.53 -10.67
N SER A 245 12.60 11.82 -11.00
CA SER A 245 11.62 12.51 -11.80
C SER A 245 12.24 13.57 -12.70
N VAL A 246 11.57 13.81 -13.83
CA VAL A 246 11.83 14.89 -14.79
C VAL A 246 10.53 15.60 -15.10
N THR A 247 10.56 16.85 -15.57
CA THR A 247 9.37 17.55 -16.05
C THR A 247 9.16 17.29 -17.54
N ILE A 248 7.93 17.52 -18.03
CA ILE A 248 7.66 17.42 -19.48
C ILE A 248 8.48 18.45 -20.25
N GLN A 249 8.74 19.62 -19.68
CA GLN A 249 9.60 20.63 -20.28
C GLN A 249 11.03 20.12 -20.49
N GLN A 250 11.60 19.42 -19.51
CA GLN A 250 12.94 18.79 -19.66
C GLN A 250 12.95 17.74 -20.76
N VAL A 251 11.87 16.95 -20.90
CA VAL A 251 11.75 15.97 -21.99
C VAL A 251 11.70 16.67 -23.35
N LEU A 252 10.83 17.66 -23.50
CA LEU A 252 10.66 18.39 -24.75
C LEU A 252 11.92 19.16 -25.18
N ASN A 253 12.72 19.62 -24.23
CA ASN A 253 13.98 20.30 -24.46
C ASN A 253 15.18 19.34 -24.61
N HIS A 254 14.96 18.02 -24.69
CA HIS A 254 16.01 16.99 -24.78
C HIS A 254 17.05 17.08 -23.66
N GLN A 255 16.64 17.48 -22.44
CA GLN A 255 17.52 17.66 -21.28
C GLN A 255 17.57 16.42 -20.37
N VAL A 256 16.86 15.34 -20.73
CA VAL A 256 16.83 14.11 -19.96
C VAL A 256 18.00 13.21 -20.39
N PRO A 257 18.88 12.80 -19.48
CA PRO A 257 19.96 11.87 -19.82
C PRO A 257 19.40 10.54 -20.34
N GLU A 258 20.00 10.00 -21.41
CA GLU A 258 19.56 8.75 -22.03
C GLU A 258 19.55 7.56 -21.03
N GLU A 259 20.50 7.51 -20.11
CA GLU A 259 20.58 6.52 -19.04
C GLU A 259 19.40 6.54 -18.05
N TRP A 260 18.64 7.63 -18.05
CA TRP A 260 17.41 7.75 -17.25
C TRP A 260 16.16 7.25 -17.99
N VAL A 261 16.25 7.04 -19.29
CA VAL A 261 15.14 6.61 -20.14
C VAL A 261 15.36 5.17 -20.64
N ARG A 262 16.55 4.87 -21.14
CA ARG A 262 16.86 3.55 -21.71
C ARG A 262 16.62 2.43 -20.70
N ASP A 263 15.87 1.43 -21.12
CA ASP A 263 15.50 0.27 -20.32
C ASP A 263 14.77 0.61 -18.99
N ARG A 264 14.08 1.77 -18.93
CA ARG A 264 13.31 2.20 -17.75
C ARG A 264 11.81 2.25 -18.07
N ILE A 265 11.02 2.28 -17.03
CA ILE A 265 9.61 2.63 -17.10
C ILE A 265 9.51 4.15 -16.97
N MET A 266 8.97 4.79 -17.99
CA MET A 266 8.67 6.23 -17.98
C MET A 266 7.18 6.39 -17.64
N LEU A 267 6.87 6.96 -16.48
CA LEU A 267 5.49 7.10 -16.01
C LEU A 267 5.09 8.58 -16.08
N ILE A 268 4.25 8.92 -17.06
CA ILE A 268 3.78 10.28 -17.34
C ILE A 268 2.49 10.54 -16.54
N GLY A 269 2.46 11.57 -15.70
CA GLY A 269 1.28 11.94 -14.94
C GLY A 269 1.39 13.30 -14.27
N SER A 270 0.26 13.81 -13.78
CA SER A 270 0.21 15.11 -13.14
C SER A 270 0.74 15.06 -11.70
N THR A 271 1.54 16.08 -11.37
CA THR A 271 1.91 16.44 -10.00
C THR A 271 1.59 17.90 -9.71
N ALA A 272 0.72 18.51 -10.51
CA ALA A 272 0.20 19.85 -10.28
C ALA A 272 -0.95 19.80 -9.26
N GLU A 273 -0.87 20.62 -8.23
CA GLU A 273 -1.89 20.64 -7.15
C GLU A 273 -3.24 21.15 -7.65
N SER A 274 -3.24 22.01 -8.66
CA SER A 274 -4.44 22.55 -9.31
C SER A 274 -5.30 21.49 -10.01
N ILE A 275 -4.72 20.33 -10.37
CA ILE A 275 -5.44 19.22 -11.00
C ILE A 275 -6.21 18.37 -9.98
N GLY A 276 -5.76 18.39 -8.73
CA GLY A 276 -6.46 17.68 -7.63
C GLY A 276 -6.29 16.16 -7.61
N ASP A 277 -5.36 15.59 -8.39
CA ASP A 277 -5.06 14.14 -8.37
C ASP A 277 -4.10 13.78 -7.23
N TYR A 278 -4.55 14.03 -6.00
CA TYR A 278 -3.79 13.82 -4.78
C TYR A 278 -4.57 13.01 -3.76
N TYR A 279 -3.86 12.11 -3.10
CA TYR A 279 -4.45 11.15 -2.16
C TYR A 279 -3.69 11.13 -0.84
N GLU A 280 -4.41 10.85 0.24
CA GLU A 280 -3.80 10.49 1.50
C GLU A 280 -3.20 9.07 1.41
N THR A 281 -2.04 8.91 2.04
CA THR A 281 -1.30 7.65 2.15
C THR A 281 -0.85 7.46 3.61
N PRO A 282 -0.23 6.34 3.98
CA PRO A 282 0.35 6.20 5.31
C PRO A 282 1.28 7.33 5.74
N PHE A 283 1.90 8.04 4.80
CA PHE A 283 2.78 9.19 5.10
C PHE A 283 2.04 10.50 5.36
N SER A 284 0.72 10.54 5.16
CA SER A 284 -0.10 11.75 5.41
C SER A 284 -0.50 11.90 6.89
N SER A 285 0.14 11.18 7.82
CA SER A 285 -0.16 11.18 9.24
C SER A 285 0.04 12.56 9.88
N HIS A 286 -0.95 13.00 10.66
CA HIS A 286 -0.98 14.31 11.32
C HIS A 286 -0.19 14.41 12.64
N LEU A 287 0.55 13.37 13.06
CA LEU A 287 1.27 13.33 14.33
C LEU A 287 2.45 14.32 14.40
N GLU A 288 2.98 14.74 13.26
CA GLU A 288 3.90 15.86 13.15
C GLU A 288 3.15 17.11 12.69
N LYS A 289 3.44 18.27 13.27
CA LYS A 289 2.81 19.59 13.00
C LYS A 289 3.00 20.12 11.57
N GLN A 290 3.33 19.25 10.60
CA GLN A 290 3.43 19.58 9.18
C GLN A 290 2.10 19.32 8.50
N LEU A 291 1.80 20.09 7.45
CA LEU A 291 0.64 19.85 6.60
C LEU A 291 0.69 18.41 6.05
N PRO A 292 -0.48 17.74 5.90
CA PRO A 292 -0.53 16.38 5.37
C PRO A 292 0.22 16.32 4.03
N GLN A 293 1.17 15.41 3.92
CA GLN A 293 1.87 15.19 2.65
C GLN A 293 1.01 14.28 1.78
N LEU A 294 0.21 14.88 0.92
CA LEU A 294 -0.55 14.13 -0.08
C LEU A 294 0.41 13.64 -1.18
N MET A 295 0.14 12.45 -1.69
CA MET A 295 0.89 11.81 -2.77
C MET A 295 0.07 11.85 -4.06
N SER A 296 0.68 12.19 -5.20
CA SER A 296 -0.02 12.18 -6.48
C SER A 296 -0.35 10.76 -6.94
N GLY A 297 -1.42 10.60 -7.75
CA GLY A 297 -1.82 9.30 -8.28
C GLY A 297 -0.68 8.58 -9.00
N VAL A 298 0.06 9.30 -9.83
CA VAL A 298 1.21 8.76 -10.56
C VAL A 298 2.33 8.22 -9.64
N GLU A 299 2.53 8.81 -8.46
CA GLU A 299 3.51 8.31 -7.46
C GLU A 299 3.01 7.05 -6.77
N ILE A 300 1.70 6.92 -6.55
CA ILE A 300 1.09 5.69 -6.00
C ILE A 300 1.24 4.54 -6.99
N ILE A 301 0.98 4.78 -8.27
CA ILE A 301 1.20 3.81 -9.36
C ILE A 301 2.68 3.41 -9.41
N ALA A 302 3.60 4.36 -9.27
CA ALA A 302 5.05 4.07 -9.22
C ALA A 302 5.42 3.18 -8.03
N ASN A 303 4.85 3.42 -6.84
CA ASN A 303 5.07 2.57 -5.67
C ASN A 303 4.57 1.13 -5.90
N LEU A 304 3.37 0.97 -6.46
CA LEU A 304 2.82 -0.36 -6.75
C LEU A 304 3.62 -1.07 -7.85
N THR A 305 3.98 -0.37 -8.93
CA THR A 305 4.84 -0.90 -10.01
C THR A 305 6.19 -1.35 -9.44
N SER A 306 6.81 -0.53 -8.59
CA SER A 306 8.07 -0.85 -7.92
C SER A 306 7.95 -2.05 -6.97
N GLN A 307 6.84 -2.18 -6.25
CA GLN A 307 6.59 -3.35 -5.40
C GLN A 307 6.55 -4.63 -6.23
N ILE A 308 5.87 -4.60 -7.38
CA ILE A 308 5.75 -5.76 -8.27
C ILE A 308 7.11 -6.12 -8.85
N LEU A 309 7.83 -5.15 -9.40
CA LEU A 309 9.15 -5.37 -10.00
C LEU A 309 10.18 -5.86 -9.00
N SER A 310 10.29 -5.18 -7.86
CA SER A 310 11.28 -5.57 -6.84
C SER A 310 10.91 -6.89 -6.15
N GLY A 311 9.62 -7.21 -6.06
CA GLY A 311 9.18 -8.54 -5.66
C GLY A 311 9.69 -9.59 -6.64
N ALA A 312 9.39 -9.42 -7.92
CA ALA A 312 9.72 -10.40 -8.95
C ALA A 312 11.24 -10.58 -9.16
N LEU A 313 11.98 -9.49 -9.20
CA LEU A 313 13.42 -9.51 -9.55
C LEU A 313 14.34 -9.64 -8.32
N ASP A 314 14.04 -8.89 -7.27
CA ASP A 314 14.93 -8.73 -6.11
C ASP A 314 14.47 -9.59 -4.92
N GLY A 315 13.25 -10.15 -4.96
CA GLY A 315 12.65 -10.90 -3.86
C GLY A 315 12.22 -10.00 -2.68
N ARG A 316 11.96 -8.70 -2.95
CA ARG A 316 11.43 -7.79 -1.93
C ARG A 316 10.06 -8.28 -1.48
N SER A 317 9.91 -8.52 -0.20
CA SER A 317 8.67 -9.06 0.36
C SER A 317 7.49 -8.11 0.19
N THR A 318 6.34 -8.65 -0.18
CA THR A 318 5.05 -7.96 -0.04
C THR A 318 4.71 -7.81 1.43
N LEU A 319 3.87 -6.84 1.77
CA LEU A 319 3.38 -6.69 3.15
C LEU A 319 2.43 -7.86 3.45
N LYS A 320 2.74 -8.61 4.51
CA LYS A 320 2.03 -9.82 4.94
C LYS A 320 1.31 -9.57 6.25
N VAL A 321 0.24 -10.31 6.47
CA VAL A 321 -0.54 -10.29 7.72
C VAL A 321 -0.55 -11.69 8.33
N TRP A 322 -0.85 -11.78 9.60
CA TRP A 322 -1.10 -13.06 10.25
C TRP A 322 -2.53 -13.53 9.98
N SER A 323 -2.75 -14.85 10.04
CA SER A 323 -4.09 -15.40 10.05
C SER A 323 -4.81 -15.06 11.37
N GLU A 324 -6.13 -14.93 11.34
CA GLU A 324 -6.94 -14.59 12.52
C GLU A 324 -6.63 -15.44 13.77
N PRO A 325 -6.44 -16.78 13.67
CA PRO A 325 -6.11 -17.58 14.85
C PRO A 325 -4.76 -17.20 15.48
N MET A 326 -3.77 -16.80 14.66
CA MET A 326 -2.46 -16.35 15.16
C MET A 326 -2.60 -15.03 15.91
N GLU A 327 -3.41 -14.11 15.39
CA GLU A 327 -3.69 -12.82 16.03
C GLU A 327 -4.44 -13.01 17.36
N TRP A 328 -5.42 -13.92 17.42
CA TRP A 328 -6.13 -14.24 18.67
C TRP A 328 -5.19 -14.83 19.72
N LEU A 329 -4.29 -15.71 19.31
CA LEU A 329 -3.25 -16.27 20.20
C LEU A 329 -2.30 -15.17 20.71
N TRP A 330 -1.96 -14.22 19.86
CA TRP A 330 -1.15 -13.06 20.22
C TRP A 330 -1.83 -12.17 21.27
N ILE A 331 -3.12 -11.87 21.08
CA ILE A 331 -3.94 -11.12 22.05
C ILE A 331 -4.01 -11.87 23.38
N LEU A 332 -4.27 -13.18 23.36
CA LEU A 332 -4.32 -14.01 24.56
C LEU A 332 -2.98 -14.05 25.30
N THR A 333 -1.87 -14.10 24.56
CA THR A 333 -0.52 -14.09 25.15
C THR A 333 -0.29 -12.82 25.97
N TRP A 334 -0.62 -11.65 25.41
CA TRP A 334 -0.44 -10.37 26.11
C TRP A 334 -1.44 -10.16 27.25
N ALA A 335 -2.67 -10.66 27.14
CA ALA A 335 -3.61 -10.72 28.24
C ALA A 335 -3.07 -11.59 29.39
N THR A 336 -2.45 -12.70 29.06
CA THR A 336 -1.83 -13.61 30.06
C THR A 336 -0.63 -12.97 30.76
N ILE A 337 0.21 -12.24 30.01
CA ILE A 337 1.34 -11.48 30.59
C ILE A 337 0.82 -10.45 31.58
N GLY A 338 -0.16 -9.62 31.20
CA GLY A 338 -0.73 -8.58 32.05
C GLY A 338 -1.34 -9.14 33.33
N THR A 339 -2.23 -10.15 33.21
CA THR A 339 -2.83 -10.81 34.38
C THR A 339 -1.78 -11.44 35.30
N THR A 340 -0.74 -12.05 34.74
CA THR A 340 0.35 -12.66 35.51
C THR A 340 1.16 -11.62 36.29
N VAL A 341 1.50 -10.51 35.66
CA VAL A 341 2.19 -9.38 36.31
C VAL A 341 1.37 -8.86 37.49
N CYS A 342 0.09 -8.64 37.31
CA CYS A 342 -0.80 -8.18 38.38
C CYS A 342 -0.94 -9.20 39.52
N TRP A 343 -1.11 -10.47 39.16
CA TRP A 343 -1.21 -11.52 40.16
C TRP A 343 0.05 -11.65 41.01
N GLN A 344 1.26 -11.63 40.43
CA GLN A 344 2.53 -11.67 41.14
C GLN A 344 2.70 -10.52 42.13
N GLN A 345 2.27 -9.32 41.77
CA GLN A 345 2.38 -8.13 42.62
C GLN A 345 1.41 -8.16 43.80
N ARG A 346 0.25 -8.81 43.68
CA ARG A 346 -0.69 -9.01 44.80
C ARG A 346 -0.09 -9.86 45.91
N SER A 347 0.74 -10.84 45.57
CA SER A 347 1.34 -11.81 46.52
C SER A 347 2.51 -11.24 47.36
N THR A 348 3.03 -10.08 47.02
CA THR A 348 4.24 -9.50 47.64
C THR A 348 3.88 -8.69 48.89
N ARG A 349 4.66 -8.83 50.03
CA ARG A 349 4.45 -8.07 51.28
C ARG A 349 5.00 -6.62 51.23
N ARG A 350 4.68 -5.84 50.20
CA ARG A 350 5.14 -4.45 49.99
C ARG A 350 4.01 -3.42 50.21
N SER A 351 4.36 -2.14 50.40
CA SER A 351 3.36 -1.08 50.51
C SER A 351 2.53 -0.97 49.23
N LYS A 352 1.26 -0.56 49.32
CA LYS A 352 0.34 -0.42 48.16
C LYS A 352 0.96 0.49 47.08
N LYS A 353 1.58 1.62 47.48
CA LYS A 353 2.21 2.60 46.57
C LYS A 353 3.37 1.99 45.77
N THR A 354 4.23 1.19 46.42
CA THR A 354 5.37 0.53 45.75
C THR A 354 4.91 -0.56 44.80
N LYS A 355 3.84 -1.29 45.15
CA LYS A 355 3.24 -2.31 44.26
C LYS A 355 2.70 -1.67 42.99
N TRP A 356 1.85 -0.65 43.13
CA TRP A 356 1.24 0.04 42.01
C TRP A 356 2.30 0.60 41.05
N LEU A 357 3.32 1.30 41.56
CA LEU A 357 4.40 1.84 40.74
C LEU A 357 5.16 0.77 39.96
N LYS A 358 5.47 -0.37 40.61
CA LYS A 358 6.17 -1.48 39.95
C LYS A 358 5.30 -2.16 38.90
N THR A 359 4.03 -2.38 39.17
CA THR A 359 3.09 -2.95 38.21
C THR A 359 2.98 -2.08 36.99
N SER A 360 2.72 -0.78 37.17
CA SER A 360 2.63 0.19 36.08
C SER A 360 3.91 0.25 35.24
N LEU A 361 5.09 0.30 35.90
CA LEU A 361 6.37 0.29 35.19
C LEU A 361 6.57 -1.01 34.38
N THR A 362 6.26 -2.15 34.97
CA THR A 362 6.40 -3.45 34.27
C THR A 362 5.48 -3.54 33.06
N ILE A 363 4.23 -3.07 33.18
CA ILE A 363 3.28 -3.07 32.10
C ILE A 363 3.66 -2.09 30.98
N LEU A 364 4.14 -0.89 31.33
CA LEU A 364 4.67 0.05 30.36
C LEU A 364 5.87 -0.51 29.59
N LEU A 365 6.79 -1.19 30.31
CA LEU A 365 7.91 -1.88 29.66
C LEU A 365 7.44 -3.01 28.74
N ALA A 366 6.47 -3.80 29.18
CA ALA A 366 5.88 -4.87 28.37
C ALA A 366 5.19 -4.30 27.11
N GLY A 367 4.44 -3.20 27.25
CA GLY A 367 3.85 -2.48 26.12
C GLY A 367 4.89 -1.92 25.13
N GLY A 368 5.97 -1.37 25.64
CA GLY A 368 7.11 -0.92 24.82
C GLY A 368 7.76 -2.07 24.05
N ILE A 369 7.94 -3.23 24.69
CA ILE A 369 8.44 -4.46 24.04
C ILE A 369 7.49 -4.93 22.95
N LEU A 370 6.17 -4.93 23.21
CA LEU A 370 5.17 -5.30 22.21
C LEU A 370 5.29 -4.41 20.97
N ILE A 371 5.30 -3.10 21.14
CA ILE A 371 5.43 -2.13 20.03
C ILE A 371 6.74 -2.38 19.27
N LEU A 372 7.84 -2.62 19.98
CA LEU A 372 9.13 -2.89 19.36
C LEU A 372 9.11 -4.19 18.54
N ILE A 373 8.53 -5.27 19.08
CA ILE A 373 8.40 -6.54 18.34
C ILE A 373 7.58 -6.34 17.08
N SER A 374 6.45 -5.65 17.18
CA SER A 374 5.57 -5.38 16.04
C SER A 374 6.25 -4.49 14.99
N TYR A 375 7.01 -3.49 15.42
CA TYR A 375 7.81 -2.67 14.51
C TYR A 375 8.93 -3.45 13.81
N LEU A 376 9.66 -4.30 14.54
CA LEU A 376 10.69 -5.16 13.94
C LEU A 376 10.09 -6.19 12.97
N ALA A 377 8.88 -6.69 13.23
CA ALA A 377 8.14 -7.52 12.30
C ALA A 377 7.75 -6.73 11.04
N PHE A 378 7.28 -5.47 11.20
CA PHE A 378 6.96 -4.57 10.09
C PHE A 378 8.17 -4.29 9.20
N LEU A 379 9.36 -4.07 9.76
CA LEU A 379 10.61 -3.93 9.00
C LEU A 379 10.93 -5.16 8.14
N ARG A 380 10.37 -6.33 8.49
CA ARG A 380 10.43 -7.57 7.70
C ARG A 380 9.18 -7.83 6.87
N SER A 381 8.41 -6.77 6.61
CA SER A 381 7.16 -6.81 5.83
C SER A 381 6.05 -7.66 6.46
N TRP A 382 6.00 -7.75 7.80
CA TRP A 382 4.90 -8.36 8.54
C TRP A 382 4.12 -7.31 9.32
N TRP A 383 2.86 -7.11 8.96
CA TRP A 383 1.95 -6.30 9.75
C TRP A 383 1.21 -7.19 10.76
N ILE A 384 1.58 -7.07 12.03
CA ILE A 384 0.99 -7.82 13.13
C ILE A 384 0.26 -6.85 14.08
N PRO A 385 -0.83 -7.31 14.75
CA PRO A 385 -1.64 -6.44 15.60
C PRO A 385 -0.86 -5.83 16.76
N VAL A 386 -1.14 -4.55 17.04
CA VAL A 386 -0.53 -3.77 18.14
C VAL A 386 -1.58 -3.33 19.15
N VAL A 387 -2.64 -2.69 18.70
CA VAL A 387 -3.66 -2.10 19.58
C VAL A 387 -4.44 -3.14 20.35
N PRO A 388 -4.97 -4.23 19.74
CA PRO A 388 -5.67 -5.26 20.48
C PRO A 388 -4.82 -5.88 21.59
N PRO A 389 -3.57 -6.35 21.36
CA PRO A 389 -2.77 -6.89 22.44
C PRO A 389 -2.33 -5.84 23.48
N LEU A 390 -2.16 -4.57 23.12
CA LEU A 390 -1.95 -3.49 24.11
C LEU A 390 -3.17 -3.33 25.02
N LEU A 391 -4.37 -3.30 24.45
CA LEU A 391 -5.61 -3.23 25.23
C LEU A 391 -5.77 -4.46 26.13
N ALA A 392 -5.43 -5.65 25.64
CA ALA A 392 -5.46 -6.87 26.43
C ALA A 392 -4.44 -6.82 27.59
N LEU A 393 -3.24 -6.33 27.35
CA LEU A 393 -2.18 -6.16 28.36
C LEU A 393 -2.61 -5.15 29.44
N PHE A 394 -3.09 -3.97 29.05
CA PHE A 394 -3.49 -2.91 30.00
C PHE A 394 -4.82 -3.24 30.69
N GLY A 395 -5.79 -3.82 29.98
CA GLY A 395 -7.09 -4.21 30.55
C GLY A 395 -6.99 -5.35 31.54
N SER A 396 -5.90 -6.12 31.48
CA SER A 396 -5.63 -7.22 32.41
C SER A 396 -4.82 -6.81 33.65
N ALA A 397 -4.41 -5.56 33.74
CA ALA A 397 -3.62 -4.94 34.78
C ALA A 397 -4.47 -4.20 35.79
#